data_b2935dda04e8908a5302ae9e9d5e385f
#
_entry.id   b2935dda04e8908a5302ae9e9d5e385f
#
_cell.length_a   1.000
_cell.length_b   1.000
_cell.length_c   1.000
_cell.angle_alpha   90.00
_cell.angle_beta   90.00
_cell.angle_gamma   90.00
#
_symmetry.space_group_name_H-M   'P 1'
#
loop_
_entity.id
_entity.type
_entity.pdbx_description
1 polymer ?
#
loop_
_entity_poly.entity_id
_entity_poly.type
_entity_poly.pdbx_seq_one_letter_code
_entity_poly.pdbx_strand_id
1 'polypeptide(L)'
;MHLLIMGPPGAGKGTQAVRIAEHYQIPAISTGDMFRAMRGQDTPLAKQVQEIMASGAYVPNDVTNQVVAERLLADDCARGFLLDGYPRTLPQVDYLDGVLDEGARAIDAVISLAVDPDELVGRLLKRGASAGREDDTPEAIRTRQKVYVDETAPLLDVYRQRGVLVEVDGLGEVDAVTKRLFAALDERAGSGSALVGGS
;
A
#
# COMPACT_ATOMS: atom_id res chain seq x y z
N MET A 1 15.72 2.38 -0.37
CA MET A 1 14.62 2.59 -1.34
C MET A 1 13.31 2.57 -0.59
N HIS A 2 12.52 3.65 -0.67
CA HIS A 2 11.25 3.79 0.05
C HIS A 2 10.10 3.80 -0.94
N LEU A 3 9.29 2.77 -0.91
CA LEU A 3 8.24 2.53 -1.89
C LEU A 3 6.85 2.52 -1.24
N LEU A 4 5.87 3.01 -1.99
CA LEU A 4 4.47 2.80 -1.70
C LEU A 4 3.84 1.97 -2.81
N ILE A 5 2.88 1.09 -2.47
CA ILE A 5 2.04 0.43 -3.45
C ILE A 5 0.58 0.77 -3.20
N MET A 6 -0.06 1.35 -4.20
CA MET A 6 -1.43 1.84 -4.19
C MET A 6 -2.28 1.15 -5.26
N GLY A 7 -3.57 1.27 -5.13
CA GLY A 7 -4.54 0.67 -6.05
C GLY A 7 -5.76 0.14 -5.31
N PRO A 8 -6.87 -0.12 -6.01
CA PRO A 8 -8.11 -0.53 -5.40
C PRO A 8 -8.00 -1.87 -4.67
N PRO A 9 -8.90 -2.15 -3.72
CA PRO A 9 -9.02 -3.48 -3.13
C PRO A 9 -9.17 -4.55 -4.22
N GLY A 10 -8.41 -5.64 -4.14
CA GLY A 10 -8.41 -6.70 -5.16
C GLY A 10 -7.42 -6.52 -6.31
N ALA A 11 -6.71 -5.40 -6.42
CA ALA A 11 -5.75 -5.13 -7.51
C ALA A 11 -4.49 -6.02 -7.50
N GLY A 12 -4.26 -6.82 -6.46
CA GLY A 12 -3.07 -7.69 -6.38
C GLY A 12 -1.87 -7.05 -5.68
N LYS A 13 -2.04 -5.90 -5.00
CA LYS A 13 -0.96 -5.18 -4.30
C LYS A 13 -0.10 -6.08 -3.42
N GLY A 14 -0.71 -6.83 -2.50
CA GLY A 14 0.03 -7.69 -1.57
C GLY A 14 0.88 -8.76 -2.27
N THR A 15 0.37 -9.34 -3.38
CA THR A 15 1.13 -10.30 -4.19
C THR A 15 2.36 -9.66 -4.82
N GLN A 16 2.20 -8.46 -5.37
CA GLN A 16 3.31 -7.73 -5.99
C GLN A 16 4.25 -7.14 -4.93
N ALA A 17 3.73 -6.70 -3.79
CA ALA A 17 4.54 -6.17 -2.69
C ALA A 17 5.59 -7.16 -2.20
N VAL A 18 5.23 -8.44 -2.04
CA VAL A 18 6.19 -9.49 -1.66
C VAL A 18 7.32 -9.61 -2.68
N ARG A 19 6.99 -9.65 -3.98
CA ARG A 19 7.98 -9.79 -5.06
C ARG A 19 8.90 -8.58 -5.18
N ILE A 20 8.36 -7.38 -5.00
CA ILE A 20 9.14 -6.14 -4.99
C ILE A 20 10.09 -6.12 -3.80
N ALA A 21 9.59 -6.46 -2.62
CA ALA A 21 10.35 -6.50 -1.39
C ALA A 21 11.53 -7.48 -1.48
N GLU A 22 11.29 -8.68 -2.02
CA GLU A 22 12.33 -9.69 -2.27
C GLU A 22 13.39 -9.17 -3.26
N HIS A 23 12.96 -8.56 -4.36
CA HIS A 23 13.85 -8.06 -5.39
C HIS A 23 14.78 -6.95 -4.89
N TYR A 24 14.23 -5.98 -4.15
CA TYR A 24 15.00 -4.85 -3.62
C TYR A 24 15.58 -5.08 -2.22
N GLN A 25 15.34 -6.25 -1.63
CA GLN A 25 15.81 -6.62 -0.28
C GLN A 25 15.39 -5.60 0.79
N ILE A 26 14.13 -5.19 0.75
CA ILE A 26 13.46 -4.31 1.70
C ILE A 26 12.24 -5.01 2.31
N PRO A 27 11.80 -4.69 3.53
CA PRO A 27 10.59 -5.25 4.09
C PRO A 27 9.33 -4.76 3.36
N ALA A 28 8.39 -5.67 3.11
CA ALA A 28 7.01 -5.32 2.77
C ALA A 28 6.20 -5.14 4.06
N ILE A 29 5.61 -3.97 4.23
CA ILE A 29 4.85 -3.60 5.42
C ILE A 29 3.40 -3.38 5.00
N SER A 30 2.51 -4.31 5.39
CA SER A 30 1.08 -4.23 5.12
C SER A 30 0.32 -3.82 6.39
N THR A 31 -0.29 -2.64 6.38
CA THR A 31 -1.14 -2.20 7.51
C THR A 31 -2.32 -3.14 7.74
N GLY A 32 -2.89 -3.68 6.67
CA GLY A 32 -3.95 -4.67 6.77
C GLY A 32 -3.51 -5.95 7.48
N ASP A 33 -2.29 -6.43 7.24
CA ASP A 33 -1.75 -7.62 7.91
C ASP A 33 -1.39 -7.32 9.37
N MET A 34 -0.83 -6.14 9.64
CA MET A 34 -0.54 -5.68 11.01
C MET A 34 -1.83 -5.65 11.86
N PHE A 35 -2.90 -5.09 11.34
CA PHE A 35 -4.19 -5.05 12.03
C PHE A 35 -4.85 -6.45 12.15
N ARG A 36 -4.70 -7.31 11.15
CA ARG A 36 -5.16 -8.71 11.27
C ARG A 36 -4.38 -9.50 12.30
N ALA A 37 -3.09 -9.23 12.47
CA ALA A 37 -2.26 -9.86 13.51
C ALA A 37 -2.70 -9.48 14.94
N MET A 38 -3.47 -8.40 15.11
CA MET A 38 -4.08 -8.06 16.41
C MET A 38 -5.28 -8.98 16.75
N ARG A 39 -5.75 -9.82 15.82
CA ARG A 39 -6.85 -10.75 16.06
C ARG A 39 -6.50 -11.71 17.19
N GLY A 40 -7.44 -11.88 18.13
CA GLY A 40 -7.26 -12.73 19.31
C GLY A 40 -6.54 -12.05 20.49
N GLN A 41 -6.07 -10.83 20.32
CA GLN A 41 -5.60 -10.02 21.45
C GLN A 41 -6.80 -9.50 22.23
N ASP A 42 -6.78 -9.66 23.57
CA ASP A 42 -7.87 -9.19 24.45
C ASP A 42 -7.61 -7.76 24.93
N THR A 43 -7.45 -6.83 23.99
CA THR A 43 -7.30 -5.41 24.28
C THR A 43 -8.46 -4.61 23.67
N PRO A 44 -8.89 -3.49 24.28
CA PRO A 44 -9.93 -2.63 23.72
C PRO A 44 -9.60 -2.16 22.30
N LEU A 45 -8.36 -1.79 22.06
CA LEU A 45 -7.88 -1.35 20.75
C LEU A 45 -8.01 -2.46 19.68
N ALA A 46 -7.57 -3.68 20.00
CA ALA A 46 -7.65 -4.80 19.06
C ALA A 46 -9.12 -5.12 18.69
N LYS A 47 -10.04 -5.11 19.67
CA LYS A 47 -11.47 -5.30 19.42
C LYS A 47 -12.03 -4.22 18.50
N GLN A 48 -11.76 -2.96 18.80
CA GLN A 48 -12.21 -1.82 17.99
C GLN A 48 -11.67 -1.91 16.54
N VAL A 49 -10.38 -2.22 16.37
CA VAL A 49 -9.77 -2.38 15.04
C VAL A 49 -10.43 -3.50 14.26
N GLN A 50 -10.74 -4.65 14.90
CA GLN A 50 -11.39 -5.76 14.22
C GLN A 50 -12.83 -5.42 13.78
N GLU A 51 -13.60 -4.72 14.60
CA GLU A 51 -14.96 -4.26 14.25
C GLU A 51 -14.92 -3.29 13.05
N ILE A 52 -13.99 -2.32 13.05
CA ILE A 52 -13.81 -1.39 11.94
C ILE A 52 -13.45 -2.14 10.65
N MET A 53 -12.49 -3.07 10.72
CA MET A 53 -12.08 -3.84 9.56
C MET A 53 -13.21 -4.72 9.00
N ALA A 54 -14.02 -5.32 9.87
CA ALA A 54 -15.16 -6.13 9.47
C ALA A 54 -16.23 -5.33 8.70
N SER A 55 -16.39 -4.03 9.02
CA SER A 55 -17.29 -3.13 8.28
C SER A 55 -16.74 -2.68 6.93
N GLY A 56 -15.44 -2.87 6.68
CA GLY A 56 -14.73 -2.38 5.51
C GLY A 56 -14.28 -0.92 5.60
N ALA A 57 -14.52 -0.25 6.73
CA ALA A 57 -14.04 1.11 6.98
C ALA A 57 -12.52 1.17 7.23
N TYR A 58 -11.96 2.37 7.18
CA TYR A 58 -10.56 2.59 7.54
C TYR A 58 -10.41 2.74 9.06
N VAL A 59 -9.36 2.13 9.59
CA VAL A 59 -8.91 2.38 10.96
C VAL A 59 -8.53 3.85 11.08
N PRO A 60 -8.86 4.53 12.19
CA PRO A 60 -8.56 5.96 12.39
C PRO A 60 -7.11 6.32 12.09
N ASN A 61 -6.91 7.54 11.57
CA ASN A 61 -5.59 7.99 11.10
C ASN A 61 -4.54 7.98 12.23
N ASP A 62 -4.90 8.42 13.42
CA ASP A 62 -4.02 8.46 14.59
C ASP A 62 -3.49 7.08 14.98
N VAL A 63 -4.38 6.08 15.03
CA VAL A 63 -4.02 4.68 15.29
C VAL A 63 -3.13 4.13 14.18
N THR A 64 -3.53 4.35 12.91
CA THR A 64 -2.77 3.85 11.77
C THR A 64 -1.38 4.49 11.70
N ASN A 65 -1.30 5.80 11.90
CA ASN A 65 -0.06 6.57 11.89
C ASN A 65 0.91 6.08 12.96
N GLN A 66 0.42 5.87 14.19
CA GLN A 66 1.25 5.36 15.28
C GLN A 66 1.82 3.98 14.98
N VAL A 67 0.98 3.05 14.51
CA VAL A 67 1.41 1.68 14.18
C VAL A 67 2.45 1.67 13.05
N VAL A 68 2.27 2.52 12.03
CA VAL A 68 3.23 2.63 10.93
C VAL A 68 4.53 3.28 11.40
N ALA A 69 4.48 4.38 12.14
CA ALA A 69 5.68 5.06 12.64
C ALA A 69 6.52 4.12 13.50
N GLU A 70 5.91 3.37 14.42
CA GLU A 70 6.59 2.38 15.25
C GLU A 70 7.26 1.29 14.40
N ARG A 71 6.56 0.78 13.37
CA ARG A 71 7.12 -0.24 12.46
C ARG A 71 8.31 0.27 11.64
N LEU A 72 8.29 1.54 11.23
CA LEU A 72 9.37 2.16 10.45
C LEU A 72 10.65 2.42 11.26
N LEU A 73 10.60 2.30 12.59
CA LEU A 73 11.78 2.39 13.48
C LEU A 73 12.55 1.06 13.57
N ALA A 74 12.01 -0.05 13.07
CA ALA A 74 12.68 -1.34 13.13
C ALA A 74 13.92 -1.37 12.22
N ASP A 75 14.97 -2.08 12.64
CA ASP A 75 16.28 -2.16 11.98
C ASP A 75 16.22 -2.61 10.52
N ASP A 76 15.25 -3.47 10.18
CA ASP A 76 15.05 -3.95 8.80
C ASP A 76 14.58 -2.85 7.84
N CYS A 77 14.01 -1.74 8.37
CA CYS A 77 13.60 -0.57 7.60
C CYS A 77 14.74 0.43 7.34
N ALA A 78 15.93 0.22 7.90
CA ALA A 78 17.04 1.16 7.80
C ALA A 78 17.51 1.39 6.35
N ARG A 79 17.42 0.37 5.48
CA ARG A 79 17.79 0.45 4.06
C ARG A 79 16.66 0.79 3.12
N GLY A 80 15.43 0.83 3.64
CA GLY A 80 14.21 1.11 2.89
C GLY A 80 13.05 0.23 3.30
N PHE A 81 11.92 0.43 2.66
CA PHE A 81 10.69 -0.31 2.90
C PHE A 81 9.73 -0.20 1.71
N LEU A 82 8.75 -1.07 1.68
CA LEU A 82 7.57 -0.95 0.83
C LEU A 82 6.32 -0.96 1.73
N LEU A 83 5.51 0.11 1.67
CA LEU A 83 4.24 0.20 2.37
C LEU A 83 3.09 -0.23 1.47
N ASP A 84 2.29 -1.21 1.93
CA ASP A 84 1.01 -1.64 1.33
C ASP A 84 -0.16 -1.25 2.24
N GLY A 85 -1.10 -0.51 1.69
CA GLY A 85 -2.29 -0.06 2.38
C GLY A 85 -2.10 1.17 3.28
N TYR A 86 -1.01 1.90 3.11
CA TYR A 86 -0.72 3.18 3.75
C TYR A 86 0.20 4.01 2.84
N PRO A 87 -0.01 5.35 2.70
CA PRO A 87 -1.13 6.11 3.22
C PRO A 87 -2.43 5.85 2.43
N ARG A 88 -3.58 6.13 3.05
CA ARG A 88 -4.91 6.03 2.44
C ARG A 88 -5.70 7.33 2.45
N THR A 89 -5.25 8.33 3.19
CA THR A 89 -5.87 9.64 3.33
C THR A 89 -4.83 10.75 3.27
N LEU A 90 -5.23 11.98 2.95
CA LEU A 90 -4.31 13.14 2.95
C LEU A 90 -3.63 13.35 4.32
N PRO A 91 -4.33 13.29 5.47
CA PRO A 91 -3.66 13.41 6.76
C PRO A 91 -2.58 12.34 7.01
N GLN A 92 -2.74 11.13 6.43
CA GLN A 92 -1.71 10.10 6.51
C GLN A 92 -0.51 10.41 5.60
N VAL A 93 -0.73 11.05 4.45
CA VAL A 93 0.37 11.54 3.58
C VAL A 93 1.21 12.56 4.32
N ASP A 94 0.55 13.59 4.90
CA ASP A 94 1.25 14.65 5.63
C ASP A 94 2.04 14.09 6.83
N TYR A 95 1.46 13.11 7.53
CA TYR A 95 2.13 12.47 8.65
C TYR A 95 3.35 11.66 8.21
N LEU A 96 3.21 10.86 7.12
CA LEU A 96 4.32 10.08 6.57
C LEU A 96 5.47 10.98 6.11
N ASP A 97 5.15 12.08 5.44
CA ASP A 97 6.14 13.06 5.02
C ASP A 97 6.94 13.58 6.23
N GLY A 98 6.27 13.96 7.32
CA GLY A 98 6.94 14.39 8.56
C GLY A 98 7.87 13.34 9.15
N VAL A 99 7.43 12.07 9.21
CA VAL A 99 8.25 10.95 9.72
C VAL A 99 9.48 10.71 8.85
N LEU A 100 9.35 10.89 7.53
CA LEU A 100 10.47 10.70 6.61
C LEU A 100 11.44 11.87 6.64
N ASP A 101 10.94 13.10 6.74
CA ASP A 101 11.75 14.31 6.83
C ASP A 101 12.66 14.32 8.07
N GLU A 102 12.17 13.84 9.21
CA GLU A 102 13.00 13.67 10.42
C GLU A 102 14.22 12.78 10.19
N GLY A 103 14.11 11.79 9.29
CA GLY A 103 15.19 10.89 8.90
C GLY A 103 15.96 11.31 7.65
N ALA A 104 15.71 12.51 7.09
CA ALA A 104 16.21 12.96 5.79
C ALA A 104 15.96 11.92 4.67
N ARG A 105 14.77 11.30 4.69
CA ARG A 105 14.29 10.28 3.74
C ARG A 105 13.16 10.85 2.89
N ALA A 106 12.95 10.30 1.72
CA ALA A 106 11.83 10.63 0.85
C ALA A 106 11.29 9.36 0.19
N ILE A 107 10.06 9.43 -0.34
CA ILE A 107 9.50 8.37 -1.16
C ILE A 107 10.13 8.39 -2.55
N ASP A 108 10.76 7.30 -2.95
CA ASP A 108 11.41 7.14 -4.24
C ASP A 108 10.40 6.87 -5.37
N ALA A 109 9.39 6.04 -5.10
CA ALA A 109 8.32 5.77 -6.04
C ALA A 109 7.02 5.35 -5.34
N VAL A 110 5.90 5.71 -5.96
CA VAL A 110 4.55 5.27 -5.61
C VAL A 110 4.00 4.47 -6.76
N ILE A 111 3.87 3.16 -6.58
CA ILE A 111 3.36 2.24 -7.58
C ILE A 111 1.84 2.24 -7.50
N SER A 112 1.16 2.54 -8.59
CA SER A 112 -0.29 2.43 -8.72
C SER A 112 -0.65 1.27 -9.64
N LEU A 113 -1.31 0.24 -9.10
CA LEU A 113 -1.86 -0.85 -9.91
C LEU A 113 -3.26 -0.47 -10.41
N ALA A 114 -3.37 -0.24 -11.72
CA ALA A 114 -4.64 0.00 -12.39
C ALA A 114 -5.29 -1.34 -12.75
N VAL A 115 -6.55 -1.54 -12.34
CA VAL A 115 -7.33 -2.76 -12.64
C VAL A 115 -8.76 -2.35 -12.91
N ASP A 116 -9.39 -3.01 -13.89
CA ASP A 116 -10.80 -2.80 -14.21
C ASP A 116 -11.69 -3.11 -12.99
N PRO A 117 -12.63 -2.20 -12.62
CA PRO A 117 -13.53 -2.41 -11.48
C PRO A 117 -14.33 -3.70 -11.53
N ASP A 118 -14.73 -4.15 -12.71
CA ASP A 118 -15.55 -5.37 -12.87
C ASP A 118 -14.80 -6.64 -12.48
N GLU A 119 -13.47 -6.66 -12.65
CA GLU A 119 -12.64 -7.79 -12.22
C GLU A 119 -12.37 -7.82 -10.71
N LEU A 120 -12.40 -6.66 -10.06
CA LEU A 120 -11.99 -6.55 -8.65
C LEU A 120 -12.91 -7.31 -7.70
N VAL A 121 -14.22 -7.25 -7.92
CA VAL A 121 -15.20 -7.92 -7.06
C VAL A 121 -15.01 -9.43 -7.10
N GLY A 122 -14.86 -10.00 -8.30
CA GLY A 122 -14.61 -11.42 -8.47
C GLY A 122 -13.32 -11.90 -7.79
N ARG A 123 -12.24 -11.12 -7.91
CA ARG A 123 -10.96 -11.41 -7.25
C ARG A 123 -11.08 -11.38 -5.72
N LEU A 124 -11.82 -10.42 -5.16
CA LEU A 124 -12.00 -10.28 -3.71
C LEU A 124 -12.84 -11.41 -3.12
N LEU A 125 -13.95 -11.79 -3.76
CA LEU A 125 -14.77 -12.92 -3.33
C LEU A 125 -13.97 -14.24 -3.37
N LYS A 126 -13.20 -14.46 -4.43
CA LYS A 126 -12.33 -15.63 -4.53
C LYS A 126 -11.26 -15.65 -3.42
N ARG A 127 -10.68 -14.49 -3.10
CA ARG A 127 -9.70 -14.36 -2.00
C ARG A 127 -10.33 -14.63 -0.64
N GLY A 128 -11.53 -14.09 -0.36
CA GLY A 128 -12.27 -14.37 0.87
C GLY A 128 -12.45 -15.87 1.11
N ALA A 129 -12.85 -16.59 0.05
CA ALA A 129 -13.05 -18.04 0.12
C ALA A 129 -11.74 -18.84 0.30
N SER A 130 -10.63 -18.40 -0.30
CA SER A 130 -9.36 -19.14 -0.31
C SER A 130 -8.40 -18.79 0.83
N ALA A 131 -8.41 -17.53 1.28
CA ALA A 131 -7.47 -17.02 2.28
C ALA A 131 -8.09 -16.87 3.69
N GLY A 132 -9.34 -17.31 3.89
CA GLY A 132 -10.02 -17.24 5.19
C GLY A 132 -10.16 -15.81 5.74
N ARG A 133 -10.25 -14.82 4.85
CA ARG A 133 -10.42 -13.41 5.24
C ARG A 133 -11.89 -13.14 5.53
N GLU A 134 -12.26 -13.19 6.80
CA GLU A 134 -13.63 -12.92 7.27
C GLU A 134 -14.08 -11.48 6.99
N ASP A 135 -13.13 -10.58 6.77
CA ASP A 135 -13.36 -9.18 6.40
C ASP A 135 -13.65 -8.99 4.88
N ASP A 136 -13.67 -10.05 4.07
CA ASP A 136 -14.01 -9.99 2.64
C ASP A 136 -15.49 -10.41 2.38
N THR A 137 -16.43 -9.86 3.16
CA THR A 137 -17.86 -9.98 2.86
C THR A 137 -18.27 -9.06 1.69
N PRO A 138 -19.35 -9.35 0.95
CA PRO A 138 -19.82 -8.48 -0.13
C PRO A 138 -20.06 -7.03 0.31
N GLU A 139 -20.58 -6.83 1.52
CA GLU A 139 -20.84 -5.52 2.10
C GLU A 139 -19.53 -4.78 2.40
N ALA A 140 -18.59 -5.46 3.08
CA ALA A 140 -17.27 -4.89 3.39
C ALA A 140 -16.47 -4.59 2.12
N ILE A 141 -16.58 -5.42 1.08
CA ILE A 141 -15.95 -5.19 -0.23
C ILE A 141 -16.48 -3.90 -0.87
N ARG A 142 -17.81 -3.71 -0.92
CA ARG A 142 -18.42 -2.49 -1.47
C ARG A 142 -18.01 -1.25 -0.69
N THR A 143 -18.02 -1.34 0.64
CA THR A 143 -17.59 -0.24 1.52
C THR A 143 -16.14 0.13 1.23
N ARG A 144 -15.23 -0.84 1.17
CA ARG A 144 -13.80 -0.59 0.87
C ARG A 144 -13.59 0.03 -0.50
N GLN A 145 -14.32 -0.41 -1.52
CA GLN A 145 -14.21 0.18 -2.85
C GLN A 145 -14.66 1.63 -2.84
N LYS A 146 -15.80 1.92 -2.18
CA LYS A 146 -16.28 3.29 -2.05
C LYS A 146 -15.27 4.16 -1.29
N VAL A 147 -14.80 3.72 -0.13
CA VAL A 147 -13.82 4.48 0.68
C VAL A 147 -12.51 4.67 -0.09
N TYR A 148 -12.08 3.67 -0.87
CA TYR A 148 -10.90 3.83 -1.74
C TYR A 148 -11.08 4.93 -2.78
N VAL A 149 -12.22 4.99 -3.45
CA VAL A 149 -12.50 6.02 -4.47
C VAL A 149 -12.58 7.40 -3.83
N ASP A 150 -13.22 7.50 -2.67
CA ASP A 150 -13.46 8.78 -2.00
C ASP A 150 -12.19 9.34 -1.32
N GLU A 151 -11.37 8.48 -0.71
CA GLU A 151 -10.27 8.89 0.17
C GLU A 151 -8.87 8.64 -0.43
N THR A 152 -8.68 7.50 -1.11
CA THR A 152 -7.34 7.05 -1.50
C THR A 152 -7.00 7.36 -2.95
N ALA A 153 -7.94 7.20 -3.87
CA ALA A 153 -7.70 7.48 -5.28
C ALA A 153 -7.23 8.94 -5.53
N PRO A 154 -7.74 9.96 -4.82
CA PRO A 154 -7.24 11.34 -4.97
C PRO A 154 -5.76 11.52 -4.62
N LEU A 155 -5.18 10.65 -3.80
CA LEU A 155 -3.75 10.71 -3.46
C LEU A 155 -2.84 10.44 -4.64
N LEU A 156 -3.33 9.73 -5.67
CA LEU A 156 -2.56 9.48 -6.90
C LEU A 156 -2.20 10.80 -7.58
N ASP A 157 -3.09 11.79 -7.56
CA ASP A 157 -2.81 13.11 -8.12
C ASP A 157 -1.74 13.87 -7.33
N VAL A 158 -1.74 13.73 -6.00
CA VAL A 158 -0.68 14.30 -5.14
C VAL A 158 0.69 13.72 -5.55
N TYR A 159 0.79 12.40 -5.67
CA TYR A 159 2.05 11.74 -6.02
C TYR A 159 2.43 11.93 -7.50
N ARG A 160 1.46 12.14 -8.37
CA ARG A 160 1.71 12.53 -9.77
C ARG A 160 2.33 13.93 -9.85
N GLN A 161 1.79 14.89 -9.09
CA GLN A 161 2.34 16.25 -9.01
C GLN A 161 3.75 16.28 -8.40
N ARG A 162 4.04 15.39 -7.47
CA ARG A 162 5.38 15.20 -6.90
C ARG A 162 6.35 14.50 -7.86
N GLY A 163 5.87 14.03 -9.00
CA GLY A 163 6.68 13.31 -9.98
C GLY A 163 7.17 11.94 -9.52
N VAL A 164 6.55 11.33 -8.50
CA VAL A 164 6.95 10.02 -7.95
C VAL A 164 5.99 8.88 -8.28
N LEU A 165 4.88 9.15 -8.98
CA LEU A 165 3.90 8.14 -9.35
C LEU A 165 4.39 7.26 -10.51
N VAL A 166 4.21 5.95 -10.39
CA VAL A 166 4.48 4.93 -11.41
C VAL A 166 3.19 4.12 -11.61
N GLU A 167 2.51 4.35 -12.73
CA GLU A 167 1.26 3.65 -13.04
C GLU A 167 1.55 2.37 -13.82
N VAL A 168 1.03 1.24 -13.34
CA VAL A 168 1.22 -0.08 -13.95
C VAL A 168 -0.12 -0.77 -14.14
N ASP A 169 -0.35 -1.32 -15.34
CA ASP A 169 -1.52 -2.15 -15.61
C ASP A 169 -1.43 -3.45 -14.80
N GLY A 170 -2.38 -3.63 -13.86
CA GLY A 170 -2.50 -4.78 -12.96
C GLY A 170 -3.30 -5.96 -13.53
N LEU A 171 -3.63 -5.92 -14.84
CA LEU A 171 -4.37 -6.99 -15.50
C LEU A 171 -3.45 -8.12 -15.98
N GLY A 172 -3.96 -9.36 -15.91
CA GLY A 172 -3.31 -10.56 -16.41
C GLY A 172 -2.62 -11.40 -15.32
N GLU A 173 -1.76 -12.31 -15.78
CA GLU A 173 -1.04 -13.23 -14.91
C GLU A 173 -0.05 -12.49 -13.99
N VAL A 174 0.13 -13.02 -12.78
CA VAL A 174 0.98 -12.41 -11.74
C VAL A 174 2.38 -12.09 -12.26
N ASP A 175 3.01 -13.02 -13.00
CA ASP A 175 4.36 -12.83 -13.53
C ASP A 175 4.44 -11.74 -14.59
N ALA A 176 3.39 -11.59 -15.41
CA ALA A 176 3.33 -10.54 -16.41
C ALA A 176 3.22 -9.15 -15.77
N VAL A 177 2.40 -9.02 -14.71
CA VAL A 177 2.29 -7.79 -13.93
C VAL A 177 3.63 -7.46 -13.25
N THR A 178 4.30 -8.46 -12.65
CA THR A 178 5.61 -8.30 -12.02
C THR A 178 6.65 -7.76 -13.01
N LYS A 179 6.71 -8.31 -14.23
CA LYS A 179 7.65 -7.84 -15.26
C LYS A 179 7.40 -6.39 -15.66
N ARG A 180 6.12 -6.01 -15.87
CA ARG A 180 5.76 -4.61 -16.18
C ARG A 180 6.18 -3.67 -15.06
N LEU A 181 5.97 -4.10 -13.83
CA LEU A 181 6.26 -3.33 -12.64
C LEU A 181 7.77 -3.08 -12.49
N PHE A 182 8.60 -4.11 -12.64
CA PHE A 182 10.05 -3.94 -12.57
C PHE A 182 10.57 -3.07 -13.71
N ALA A 183 10.09 -3.26 -14.94
CA ALA A 183 10.47 -2.41 -16.07
C ALA A 183 10.18 -0.92 -15.78
N ALA A 184 8.99 -0.61 -15.25
CA ALA A 184 8.61 0.76 -14.93
C ALA A 184 9.45 1.36 -13.77
N LEU A 185 9.83 0.57 -12.78
CA LEU A 185 10.71 1.01 -11.69
C LEU A 185 12.15 1.23 -12.17
N ASP A 186 12.67 0.37 -13.05
CA ASP A 186 14.02 0.49 -13.63
C ASP A 186 14.14 1.72 -14.54
N GLU A 187 13.14 1.99 -15.37
CA GLU A 187 13.06 3.19 -16.20
C GLU A 187 13.12 4.47 -15.33
N ARG A 188 12.39 4.45 -14.22
CA ARG A 188 12.40 5.57 -13.28
C ARG A 188 13.75 5.75 -12.61
N ALA A 189 14.39 4.67 -12.14
CA ALA A 189 15.72 4.72 -11.53
C ALA A 189 16.77 5.24 -12.52
N GLY A 190 16.70 4.82 -13.77
CA GLY A 190 17.57 5.30 -14.85
C GLY A 190 17.39 6.78 -15.16
N SER A 191 16.14 7.28 -15.13
CA SER A 191 15.82 8.69 -15.36
C SER A 191 16.28 9.60 -14.22
N GLY A 192 16.25 9.12 -12.97
CA GLY A 192 16.71 9.86 -11.78
C GLY A 192 18.24 10.04 -11.76
N SER A 193 18.99 9.08 -12.29
CA SER A 193 20.47 9.17 -12.36
C SER A 193 20.96 10.17 -13.41
N ALA A 194 20.16 10.45 -14.43
CA ALA A 194 20.53 11.38 -15.51
C ALA A 194 20.44 12.86 -15.10
N LEU A 195 19.69 13.19 -14.04
CA LEU A 195 19.49 14.58 -13.60
C LEU A 195 20.55 15.08 -12.59
N VAL A 196 21.38 14.20 -12.04
CA VAL A 196 22.42 14.56 -11.04
C VAL A 196 23.81 14.76 -11.67
N GLY A 197 23.97 14.50 -12.98
CA GLY A 197 25.25 14.56 -13.70
C GLY A 197 25.52 15.84 -14.51
N GLY A 198 24.73 16.90 -14.33
CA GLY A 198 24.86 18.17 -15.07
C GLY A 198 25.11 19.36 -14.15
N SER A 199 26.31 19.50 -13.63
CA SER A 199 26.85 20.78 -13.07
C SER A 199 28.33 20.80 -13.19
#